data_92fa951058d93f708a41146cbb5b2399
#
_entry.id   92fa951058d93f708a41146cbb5b2399
#
_cell.length_a   1.000
_cell.length_b   1.000
_cell.length_c   1.000
_cell.angle_alpha   90.00
_cell.angle_beta   90.00
_cell.angle_gamma   90.00
#
_symmetry.space_group_name_H-M   'P 1'
#
loop_
_entity.id
_entity.type
_entity.pdbx_description
1 polymer ?
#
loop_
_entity_poly.entity_id
_entity_poly.type
_entity_poly.pdbx_seq_one_letter_code
_entity_poly.pdbx_strand_id
1 'polypeptide(L)'
;AMFKVNDGFAATNGQHNFRILMLPDESNFMHQATEVMSNDRLGTTVIDREEDIYYNVRMRLKSSQRGRNNSRRVGFNLRFGADQPYRGVHQSVAIDRSDANSAHNTELMFDIMIANSGGLISRYYDFIKVLAPQDRHTKSAILQMARYGDVFLDAQFENGSDGNMYEYELIYSPNSADGAGNKLPSPDGVNGVRITDLGDNKEKYRWFFLKKNNRAGDDFSDIIAY
;
A
#
# COMPACT_ATOMS: atom_id res chain seq x y z
N ALA A 1 -26.25 14.18 4.68
CA ALA A 1 -26.79 12.82 4.74
C ALA A 1 -26.24 12.03 3.56
N MET A 2 -25.75 10.84 3.82
CA MET A 2 -25.27 9.94 2.77
C MET A 2 -26.41 8.94 2.46
N PHE A 3 -26.71 8.78 1.19
CA PHE A 3 -27.70 7.80 0.74
C PHE A 3 -26.97 6.66 0.03
N LYS A 4 -27.27 5.44 0.43
CA LYS A 4 -26.82 4.26 -0.29
C LYS A 4 -27.74 4.06 -1.50
N VAL A 5 -27.19 4.13 -2.68
CA VAL A 5 -27.90 3.78 -3.93
C VAL A 5 -27.39 2.43 -4.39
N ASN A 6 -28.28 1.51 -4.65
CA ASN A 6 -27.92 0.26 -5.29
C ASN A 6 -27.68 0.54 -6.79
N ASP A 7 -26.43 0.50 -7.20
CA ASP A 7 -25.99 0.75 -8.58
C ASP A 7 -25.85 -0.55 -9.39
N GLY A 8 -26.32 -1.67 -8.87
CA GLY A 8 -26.20 -2.98 -9.50
C GLY A 8 -24.81 -3.63 -9.44
N PHE A 9 -23.79 -2.94 -8.87
CA PHE A 9 -22.50 -3.53 -8.66
C PHE A 9 -22.50 -4.35 -7.37
N ALA A 10 -22.91 -5.59 -7.48
CA ALA A 10 -22.82 -6.53 -6.38
C ALA A 10 -21.50 -7.32 -6.46
N ALA A 11 -20.93 -7.65 -5.31
CA ALA A 11 -19.87 -8.62 -5.25
C ALA A 11 -20.40 -10.01 -5.65
N THR A 12 -19.66 -10.71 -6.47
CA THR A 12 -19.96 -12.07 -6.92
C THR A 12 -18.88 -13.02 -6.43
N ASN A 13 -19.21 -14.31 -6.33
CA ASN A 13 -18.23 -15.36 -5.99
C ASN A 13 -17.54 -15.19 -4.62
N GLY A 14 -18.27 -14.74 -3.62
CA GLY A 14 -17.78 -14.60 -2.25
C GLY A 14 -16.89 -13.36 -2.01
N GLN A 15 -16.60 -12.58 -3.05
CA GLN A 15 -15.92 -11.30 -2.88
C GLN A 15 -16.91 -10.25 -2.38
N HIS A 16 -16.42 -9.30 -1.62
CA HIS A 16 -17.23 -8.15 -1.22
C HIS A 16 -16.77 -6.86 -1.90
N ASN A 17 -17.67 -5.90 -1.99
CA ASN A 17 -17.39 -4.60 -2.55
C ASN A 17 -16.58 -3.75 -1.56
N PHE A 18 -15.59 -3.04 -2.09
CA PHE A 18 -14.84 -2.02 -1.41
C PHE A 18 -14.93 -0.75 -2.25
N ARG A 19 -15.80 0.16 -1.85
CA ARG A 19 -16.04 1.42 -2.58
C ARG A 19 -15.17 2.53 -2.05
N ILE A 20 -14.56 3.25 -2.95
CA ILE A 20 -13.76 4.43 -2.65
C ILE A 20 -14.46 5.63 -3.28
N LEU A 21 -15.01 6.49 -2.45
CA LEU A 21 -15.75 7.68 -2.87
C LEU A 21 -14.87 8.92 -2.73
N MET A 22 -14.68 9.64 -3.81
CA MET A 22 -13.88 10.85 -3.90
C MET A 22 -14.54 11.83 -4.87
N LEU A 23 -14.32 13.12 -4.66
CA LEU A 23 -14.78 14.11 -5.63
C LEU A 23 -14.05 13.91 -6.96
N PRO A 24 -14.76 14.10 -8.11
CA PRO A 24 -14.15 13.93 -9.44
C PRO A 24 -12.89 14.76 -9.64
N ASP A 25 -12.88 16.01 -9.19
CA ASP A 25 -11.73 16.90 -9.34
C ASP A 25 -10.52 16.42 -8.55
N GLU A 26 -10.70 15.93 -7.32
CA GLU A 26 -9.64 15.35 -6.49
C GLU A 26 -9.11 14.04 -7.10
N SER A 27 -10.02 13.21 -7.61
CA SER A 27 -9.63 11.99 -8.31
C SER A 27 -8.83 12.29 -9.58
N ASN A 28 -9.24 13.28 -10.36
CA ASN A 28 -8.51 13.71 -11.54
C ASN A 28 -7.15 14.30 -11.17
N PHE A 29 -7.09 15.14 -10.15
CA PHE A 29 -5.84 15.71 -9.62
C PHE A 29 -4.83 14.62 -9.24
N MET A 30 -5.25 13.61 -8.50
CA MET A 30 -4.37 12.50 -8.08
C MET A 30 -3.72 11.76 -9.25
N HIS A 31 -4.36 11.75 -10.42
CA HIS A 31 -3.89 11.06 -11.61
C HIS A 31 -3.18 11.96 -12.63
N GLN A 32 -3.00 13.25 -12.34
CA GLN A 32 -2.23 14.16 -13.21
C GLN A 32 -0.76 13.77 -13.25
N ALA A 33 -0.11 14.02 -14.38
CA ALA A 33 1.29 13.66 -14.57
C ALA A 33 2.24 14.30 -13.54
N THR A 34 1.93 15.51 -13.08
CA THR A 34 2.67 16.22 -12.04
C THR A 34 2.45 15.66 -10.64
N GLU A 35 1.26 15.08 -10.39
CA GLU A 35 0.81 14.67 -9.05
C GLU A 35 0.85 13.16 -8.82
N VAL A 36 0.88 12.38 -9.88
CA VAL A 36 0.82 10.90 -9.81
C VAL A 36 1.88 10.29 -8.88
N MET A 37 3.01 10.94 -8.70
CA MET A 37 4.09 10.52 -7.80
C MET A 37 4.05 11.21 -6.44
N SER A 38 3.08 12.07 -6.19
CA SER A 38 2.92 12.68 -4.86
C SER A 38 2.65 11.61 -3.80
N ASN A 39 3.21 11.80 -2.63
CA ASN A 39 2.92 11.00 -1.45
C ASN A 39 1.85 11.64 -0.56
N ASP A 40 1.36 12.80 -0.95
CA ASP A 40 0.25 13.45 -0.27
C ASP A 40 -1.01 12.61 -0.38
N ARG A 41 -1.80 12.66 0.64
CA ARG A 41 -3.05 11.89 0.71
C ARG A 41 -4.23 12.82 0.62
N LEU A 42 -5.12 12.51 -0.29
CA LEU A 42 -6.39 13.20 -0.47
C LEU A 42 -7.47 12.55 0.39
N GLY A 43 -8.48 13.33 0.75
CA GLY A 43 -9.63 12.87 1.51
C GLY A 43 -10.53 11.95 0.69
N THR A 44 -11.05 10.91 1.33
CA THR A 44 -12.00 9.99 0.70
C THR A 44 -12.91 9.38 1.75
N THR A 45 -14.02 8.82 1.31
CA THR A 45 -14.90 7.96 2.09
C THR A 45 -14.85 6.56 1.53
N VAL A 46 -14.76 5.57 2.40
CA VAL A 46 -14.75 4.16 2.03
C VAL A 46 -16.04 3.51 2.53
N ILE A 47 -16.63 2.67 1.68
CA ILE A 47 -17.73 1.77 2.08
C ILE A 47 -17.25 0.34 1.86
N ASP A 48 -17.15 -0.41 2.96
CA ASP A 48 -16.77 -1.83 2.94
C ASP A 48 -18.03 -2.69 3.04
N ARG A 49 -18.12 -3.74 2.23
CA ARG A 49 -19.22 -4.71 2.22
C ARG A 49 -20.61 -4.09 2.02
N GLU A 50 -20.69 -2.89 1.49
CA GLU A 50 -21.92 -2.11 1.38
C GLU A 50 -22.58 -1.76 2.73
N GLU A 51 -21.89 -1.92 3.83
CA GLU A 51 -22.41 -1.76 5.20
C GLU A 51 -21.60 -0.77 6.02
N ASP A 52 -20.30 -1.00 6.11
CA ASP A 52 -19.40 -0.21 6.96
C ASP A 52 -18.91 1.03 6.23
N ILE A 53 -19.16 2.20 6.80
CA ILE A 53 -18.77 3.48 6.22
C ILE A 53 -17.64 4.08 7.04
N TYR A 54 -16.52 4.34 6.39
CA TYR A 54 -15.34 4.98 6.97
C TYR A 54 -15.18 6.38 6.39
N TYR A 55 -15.30 7.38 7.26
CA TYR A 55 -15.15 8.78 6.89
C TYR A 55 -13.70 9.26 7.07
N ASN A 56 -13.36 10.35 6.39
CA ASN A 56 -12.05 11.01 6.52
C ASN A 56 -10.86 10.06 6.26
N VAL A 57 -11.06 9.04 5.47
CA VAL A 57 -9.98 8.17 5.03
C VAL A 57 -9.05 8.95 4.11
N ARG A 58 -7.76 8.81 4.30
CA ARG A 58 -6.75 9.48 3.49
C ARG A 58 -6.14 8.50 2.50
N MET A 59 -6.15 8.83 1.23
CA MET A 59 -5.73 7.94 0.15
C MET A 59 -4.66 8.59 -0.73
N ARG A 60 -3.77 7.75 -1.23
CA ARG A 60 -2.85 8.06 -2.34
C ARG A 60 -2.66 6.84 -3.22
N LEU A 61 -2.11 7.04 -4.41
CA LEU A 61 -1.71 5.93 -5.26
C LEU A 61 -0.58 5.12 -4.62
N LYS A 62 -0.67 3.79 -4.76
CA LYS A 62 0.34 2.83 -4.31
C LYS A 62 1.33 2.54 -5.44
N SER A 63 2.52 2.11 -5.06
CA SER A 63 3.54 1.59 -5.95
C SER A 63 4.54 2.65 -6.44
N SER A 64 5.48 2.17 -7.23
CA SER A 64 6.44 3.00 -7.97
C SER A 64 5.74 3.75 -9.11
N GLN A 65 6.50 4.56 -9.78
CA GLN A 65 6.08 5.34 -10.93
C GLN A 65 5.35 4.50 -12.00
N ARG A 66 5.87 3.33 -12.34
CA ARG A 66 5.23 2.41 -13.31
C ARG A 66 3.84 1.95 -12.87
N GLY A 67 3.66 1.75 -11.56
CA GLY A 67 2.39 1.30 -11.01
C GLY A 67 1.35 2.41 -10.91
N ARG A 68 1.78 3.61 -10.52
CA ARG A 68 0.88 4.74 -10.33
C ARG A 68 0.37 5.34 -11.64
N ASN A 69 1.18 5.30 -12.68
CA ASN A 69 0.82 5.81 -14.02
C ASN A 69 0.21 4.75 -14.93
N ASN A 70 -0.30 3.66 -14.38
CA ASN A 70 -0.92 2.62 -15.18
C ASN A 70 -2.35 3.00 -15.57
N SER A 71 -2.66 2.95 -16.87
CA SER A 71 -3.98 3.34 -17.38
C SER A 71 -5.11 2.37 -17.03
N ARG A 72 -4.79 1.12 -16.73
CA ARG A 72 -5.77 0.06 -16.49
C ARG A 72 -5.93 -0.29 -15.02
N ARG A 73 -4.82 -0.33 -14.28
CA ARG A 73 -4.79 -0.81 -12.90
C ARG A 73 -3.86 0.04 -12.07
N VAL A 74 -4.37 0.58 -11.00
CA VAL A 74 -3.57 1.27 -9.98
C VAL A 74 -3.83 0.63 -8.63
N GLY A 75 -2.86 0.72 -7.75
CA GLY A 75 -3.05 0.36 -6.34
C GLY A 75 -3.29 1.60 -5.51
N PHE A 76 -3.83 1.41 -4.32
CA PHE A 76 -4.14 2.48 -3.37
C PHE A 76 -3.52 2.18 -2.02
N ASN A 77 -3.04 3.22 -1.35
CA ASN A 77 -2.69 3.20 0.07
C ASN A 77 -3.70 4.05 0.82
N LEU A 78 -4.46 3.43 1.69
CA LEU A 78 -5.47 4.07 2.51
C LEU A 78 -4.97 4.19 3.96
N ARG A 79 -5.30 5.30 4.60
CA ARG A 79 -5.07 5.52 6.03
C ARG A 79 -6.39 5.93 6.67
N PHE A 80 -6.81 5.14 7.62
CA PHE A 80 -8.02 5.34 8.41
C PHE A 80 -7.70 6.18 9.65
N GLY A 81 -8.70 6.84 10.20
CA GLY A 81 -8.58 7.56 11.46
C GLY A 81 -8.31 6.59 12.62
N ALA A 82 -7.63 7.08 13.65
CA ALA A 82 -7.40 6.28 14.85
C ALA A 82 -8.70 6.00 15.62
N ASP A 83 -9.67 6.89 15.45
CA ASP A 83 -11.03 6.80 16.02
C ASP A 83 -11.95 5.83 15.23
N GLN A 84 -11.58 5.53 13.99
CA GLN A 84 -12.34 4.61 13.13
C GLN A 84 -11.38 3.73 12.30
N PRO A 85 -10.60 2.84 12.94
CA PRO A 85 -9.71 1.93 12.23
C PRO A 85 -10.50 0.93 11.39
N TYR A 86 -9.98 0.57 10.23
CA TYR A 86 -10.60 -0.41 9.35
C TYR A 86 -10.78 -1.75 10.06
N ARG A 87 -12.00 -2.24 10.07
CA ARG A 87 -12.43 -3.45 10.81
C ARG A 87 -12.02 -3.44 12.29
N GLY A 88 -12.01 -2.26 12.89
CA GLY A 88 -11.68 -2.09 14.31
C GLY A 88 -10.20 -2.23 14.67
N VAL A 89 -9.32 -2.52 13.70
CA VAL A 89 -7.91 -2.84 13.95
C VAL A 89 -6.95 -2.03 13.10
N HIS A 90 -7.15 -2.00 11.78
CA HIS A 90 -6.13 -1.54 10.84
C HIS A 90 -6.18 -0.04 10.59
N GLN A 91 -5.14 0.68 10.95
CA GLN A 91 -4.98 2.11 10.60
C GLN A 91 -4.55 2.31 9.15
N SER A 92 -3.98 1.30 8.50
CA SER A 92 -3.53 1.40 7.11
C SER A 92 -3.77 0.11 6.35
N VAL A 93 -4.34 0.27 5.17
CA VAL A 93 -4.60 -0.82 4.24
C VAL A 93 -4.00 -0.47 2.88
N ALA A 94 -3.41 -1.44 2.25
CA ALA A 94 -2.94 -1.35 0.87
C ALA A 94 -3.84 -2.18 -0.04
N ILE A 95 -4.24 -1.58 -1.15
CA ILE A 95 -4.90 -2.30 -2.25
C ILE A 95 -3.87 -2.43 -3.34
N ASP A 96 -3.51 -3.66 -3.69
CA ASP A 96 -2.54 -3.91 -4.74
C ASP A 96 -3.18 -3.79 -6.12
N ARG A 97 -2.40 -3.38 -7.10
CA ARG A 97 -2.88 -3.31 -8.48
C ARG A 97 -3.11 -4.68 -9.10
N SER A 98 -2.51 -5.74 -8.54
CA SER A 98 -2.60 -7.13 -8.98
C SER A 98 -2.45 -7.24 -10.50
N ASP A 99 -1.22 -7.31 -10.99
CA ASP A 99 -0.99 -7.25 -12.44
C ASP A 99 -1.49 -8.52 -13.16
N ALA A 100 -2.06 -8.33 -14.33
CA ALA A 100 -2.86 -9.33 -15.04
C ALA A 100 -2.06 -10.54 -15.60
N ASN A 101 -0.76 -10.47 -15.59
CA ASN A 101 0.05 -11.44 -16.37
C ASN A 101 0.50 -12.65 -15.59
N SER A 102 0.20 -12.76 -14.34
CA SER A 102 0.54 -13.91 -13.53
C SER A 102 -0.49 -14.11 -12.46
N ALA A 103 -0.68 -15.32 -12.10
CA ALA A 103 -1.62 -15.71 -11.08
C ALA A 103 -1.58 -14.71 -9.90
N HIS A 104 -2.55 -13.81 -9.86
CA HIS A 104 -2.76 -12.84 -8.79
C HIS A 104 -2.75 -13.49 -7.40
N ASN A 105 -2.85 -14.79 -7.39
CA ASN A 105 -2.84 -15.62 -6.23
C ASN A 105 -1.44 -15.90 -5.68
N THR A 106 -0.38 -15.58 -6.41
CA THR A 106 0.99 -15.94 -5.99
C THR A 106 1.36 -15.26 -4.66
N GLU A 107 1.08 -13.98 -4.54
CA GLU A 107 1.36 -13.24 -3.30
C GLU A 107 0.50 -13.75 -2.15
N LEU A 108 -0.79 -13.97 -2.40
CA LEU A 108 -1.70 -14.55 -1.40
C LEU A 108 -1.29 -15.98 -1.03
N MET A 109 -0.97 -16.82 -1.99
CA MET A 109 -0.50 -18.19 -1.73
C MET A 109 0.77 -18.18 -0.88
N PHE A 110 1.68 -17.26 -1.17
CA PHE A 110 2.90 -17.11 -0.41
C PHE A 110 2.62 -16.68 1.03
N ASP A 111 1.74 -15.69 1.24
CA ASP A 111 1.30 -15.27 2.58
C ASP A 111 0.62 -16.42 3.34
N ILE A 112 -0.21 -17.25 2.66
CA ILE A 112 -0.82 -18.44 3.25
C ILE A 112 0.24 -19.50 3.64
N MET A 113 1.21 -19.73 2.76
CA MET A 113 2.30 -20.67 3.04
C MET A 113 3.13 -20.21 4.23
N ILE A 114 3.46 -18.93 4.30
CA ILE A 114 4.16 -18.33 5.45
C ILE A 114 3.36 -18.54 6.73
N ALA A 115 2.07 -18.20 6.72
CA ALA A 115 1.20 -18.36 7.89
C ALA A 115 1.17 -19.81 8.40
N ASN A 116 1.21 -20.78 7.49
CA ASN A 116 1.15 -22.20 7.83
C ASN A 116 2.52 -22.85 8.10
N SER A 117 3.63 -22.17 7.83
CA SER A 117 4.97 -22.70 8.04
C SER A 117 5.38 -22.78 9.52
N GLY A 118 4.66 -22.06 10.39
CA GLY A 118 4.99 -21.90 11.81
C GLY A 118 6.24 -21.06 12.04
N GLY A 119 6.12 -20.01 12.82
CA GLY A 119 7.23 -19.13 13.19
C GLY A 119 7.56 -18.00 12.22
N LEU A 120 6.93 -17.93 11.06
CA LEU A 120 7.00 -16.78 10.18
C LEU A 120 5.71 -15.97 10.24
N ILE A 121 5.85 -14.67 10.03
CA ILE A 121 4.79 -13.70 10.25
C ILE A 121 4.04 -13.46 8.94
N SER A 122 2.70 -13.56 8.99
CA SER A 122 1.83 -13.25 7.88
C SER A 122 0.94 -12.05 8.20
N ARG A 123 0.70 -11.20 7.22
CA ARG A 123 -0.21 -10.06 7.34
C ARG A 123 -1.64 -10.46 7.01
N TYR A 124 -2.60 -9.62 7.43
CA TYR A 124 -3.99 -9.73 6.96
C TYR A 124 -4.07 -9.46 5.46
N TYR A 125 -4.86 -10.26 4.77
CA TYR A 125 -5.14 -10.13 3.34
C TYR A 125 -6.57 -10.55 3.02
N ASP A 126 -7.11 -10.03 1.94
CA ASP A 126 -8.43 -10.39 1.42
C ASP A 126 -8.50 -10.14 -0.09
N PHE A 127 -9.41 -10.83 -0.78
CA PHE A 127 -9.78 -10.52 -2.15
C PHE A 127 -11.07 -9.74 -2.22
N ILE A 128 -11.01 -8.57 -2.83
CA ILE A 128 -12.10 -7.64 -2.89
C ILE A 128 -12.44 -7.24 -4.33
N LYS A 129 -13.65 -6.74 -4.52
CA LYS A 129 -14.03 -5.98 -5.69
C LYS A 129 -13.88 -4.50 -5.37
N VAL A 130 -12.86 -3.86 -5.93
CA VAL A 130 -12.64 -2.43 -5.77
C VAL A 130 -13.53 -1.66 -6.74
N LEU A 131 -14.33 -0.76 -6.20
CA LEU A 131 -15.06 0.26 -6.94
C LEU A 131 -14.29 1.57 -6.76
N ALA A 132 -13.44 1.87 -7.74
CA ALA A 132 -12.48 2.97 -7.66
C ALA A 132 -13.14 4.32 -8.03
N PRO A 133 -12.56 5.46 -7.60
CA PRO A 133 -13.06 6.79 -7.98
C PRO A 133 -13.12 7.04 -9.49
N GLN A 134 -12.25 6.38 -10.25
CA GLN A 134 -12.32 6.34 -11.70
C GLN A 134 -12.71 4.94 -12.16
N ASP A 135 -13.80 4.80 -12.90
CA ASP A 135 -14.37 3.51 -13.31
C ASP A 135 -13.38 2.59 -14.01
N ARG A 136 -12.46 3.15 -14.80
CA ARG A 136 -11.40 2.37 -15.48
C ARG A 136 -10.52 1.57 -14.53
N HIS A 137 -10.46 1.96 -13.27
CA HIS A 137 -9.68 1.30 -12.22
C HIS A 137 -10.52 0.38 -11.33
N THR A 138 -11.83 0.30 -11.57
CA THR A 138 -12.72 -0.65 -10.91
C THR A 138 -12.42 -2.06 -11.37
N LYS A 139 -12.08 -2.96 -10.45
CA LYS A 139 -11.65 -4.34 -10.73
C LYS A 139 -12.10 -5.31 -9.65
N SER A 140 -12.25 -6.56 -10.06
CA SER A 140 -12.50 -7.69 -9.16
C SER A 140 -11.24 -8.50 -8.90
N ALA A 141 -11.26 -9.31 -7.86
CA ALA A 141 -10.15 -10.14 -7.40
C ALA A 141 -8.86 -9.33 -7.15
N ILE A 142 -9.01 -8.18 -6.53
CA ILE A 142 -7.90 -7.31 -6.15
C ILE A 142 -7.48 -7.66 -4.73
N LEU A 143 -6.18 -7.81 -4.54
CA LEU A 143 -5.60 -8.12 -3.24
C LEU A 143 -5.62 -6.88 -2.35
N GLN A 144 -6.35 -7.00 -1.24
CA GLN A 144 -6.30 -6.07 -0.13
C GLN A 144 -5.42 -6.66 0.96
N MET A 145 -4.56 -5.85 1.55
CA MET A 145 -3.65 -6.31 2.59
C MET A 145 -3.43 -5.25 3.65
N ALA A 146 -3.26 -5.69 4.90
CA ALA A 146 -2.75 -4.83 5.95
C ALA A 146 -1.31 -4.41 5.61
N ARG A 147 -0.93 -3.25 6.08
CA ARG A 147 0.46 -2.81 5.96
C ARG A 147 1.25 -3.27 7.18
N TYR A 148 2.52 -3.59 6.95
CA TYR A 148 3.46 -3.75 8.04
C TYR A 148 3.60 -2.44 8.81
N GLY A 149 3.43 -2.48 10.09
CA GLY A 149 3.48 -1.32 10.98
C GLY A 149 3.21 -1.74 12.41
N ASP A 150 2.95 -0.77 13.27
CA ASP A 150 2.84 -1.01 14.71
C ASP A 150 1.75 -2.03 15.05
N VAL A 151 0.56 -1.91 14.47
CA VAL A 151 -0.54 -2.88 14.67
C VAL A 151 -0.14 -4.30 14.28
N PHE A 152 0.62 -4.44 13.20
CA PHE A 152 1.12 -5.74 12.78
C PHE A 152 2.14 -6.30 13.76
N LEU A 153 3.08 -5.49 14.20
CA LEU A 153 4.10 -5.90 15.17
C LEU A 153 3.48 -6.25 16.52
N ASP A 154 2.55 -5.43 17.02
CA ASP A 154 1.84 -5.64 18.27
C ASP A 154 1.02 -6.94 18.26
N ALA A 155 0.51 -7.33 17.10
CA ALA A 155 -0.25 -8.57 16.95
C ALA A 155 0.62 -9.83 16.84
N GLN A 156 1.88 -9.70 16.48
CA GLN A 156 2.75 -10.83 16.13
C GLN A 156 3.87 -11.09 17.14
N PHE A 157 4.27 -10.09 17.91
CA PHE A 157 5.41 -10.20 18.83
C PHE A 157 5.02 -9.85 20.26
N GLU A 158 5.61 -10.57 21.20
CA GLU A 158 5.39 -10.34 22.65
C GLU A 158 5.77 -8.91 23.06
N ASN A 159 6.87 -8.38 22.50
CA ASN A 159 7.32 -7.02 22.74
C ASN A 159 6.69 -5.99 21.76
N GLY A 160 5.72 -6.41 20.98
CA GLY A 160 4.98 -5.53 20.08
C GLY A 160 5.89 -4.77 19.10
N SER A 161 5.67 -3.46 19.03
CA SER A 161 6.37 -2.54 18.12
C SER A 161 7.67 -1.93 18.69
N ASP A 162 8.16 -2.40 19.82
CA ASP A 162 9.41 -1.91 20.44
C ASP A 162 10.64 -2.17 19.57
N GLY A 163 10.65 -3.29 18.84
CA GLY A 163 11.71 -3.62 17.89
C GLY A 163 11.65 -2.78 16.61
N ASN A 164 12.74 -2.80 15.85
CA ASN A 164 12.80 -2.10 14.58
C ASN A 164 12.36 -3.00 13.41
N MET A 165 11.61 -2.43 12.51
CA MET A 165 11.24 -3.05 11.25
C MET A 165 11.87 -2.32 10.08
N TYR A 166 12.53 -3.05 9.22
CA TYR A 166 13.21 -2.52 8.05
C TYR A 166 12.56 -3.06 6.77
N GLU A 167 12.39 -2.18 5.82
CA GLU A 167 12.02 -2.54 4.46
C GLU A 167 13.25 -2.43 3.58
N TYR A 168 13.62 -3.52 3.00
CA TYR A 168 14.54 -3.60 1.90
C TYR A 168 13.88 -3.00 0.66
N GLU A 169 14.48 -1.99 0.05
CA GLU A 169 13.82 -1.20 -0.99
C GLU A 169 14.65 -1.16 -2.28
N LEU A 170 13.96 -0.98 -3.38
CA LEU A 170 14.60 -0.64 -4.64
C LEU A 170 15.01 0.83 -4.63
N ILE A 171 16.25 1.10 -4.98
CA ILE A 171 16.74 2.47 -5.14
C ILE A 171 16.51 2.89 -6.59
N TYR A 172 15.73 3.94 -6.74
CA TYR A 172 15.52 4.58 -8.03
C TYR A 172 16.54 5.71 -8.22
N SER A 173 17.15 5.79 -9.38
CA SER A 173 17.87 6.97 -9.80
C SER A 173 16.98 8.21 -9.72
N PRO A 174 17.58 9.42 -9.60
CA PRO A 174 16.80 10.64 -9.42
C PRO A 174 15.62 10.72 -10.40
N ASN A 175 14.47 11.15 -9.92
CA ASN A 175 13.29 11.31 -10.76
C ASN A 175 13.63 12.27 -11.91
N SER A 176 13.62 11.76 -13.12
CA SER A 176 13.74 12.58 -14.30
C SER A 176 12.42 13.29 -14.58
N ALA A 177 12.50 14.54 -14.96
CA ALA A 177 11.38 15.31 -15.45
C ALA A 177 11.59 15.63 -16.95
N ASP A 178 10.48 15.78 -17.70
CA ASP A 178 10.54 16.34 -19.03
C ASP A 178 10.82 17.85 -18.99
N GLY A 179 10.99 18.48 -20.15
CA GLY A 179 11.23 19.92 -20.25
C GLY A 179 10.11 20.81 -19.71
N ALA A 180 8.92 20.26 -19.47
CA ALA A 180 7.78 20.93 -18.87
C ALA A 180 7.66 20.68 -17.34
N GLY A 181 8.59 19.95 -16.74
CA GLY A 181 8.59 19.62 -15.31
C GLY A 181 7.72 18.42 -14.93
N ASN A 182 7.12 17.72 -15.90
CA ASN A 182 6.36 16.51 -15.61
C ASN A 182 7.31 15.35 -15.29
N LYS A 183 6.97 14.56 -14.30
CA LYS A 183 7.75 13.38 -13.96
C LYS A 183 7.63 12.33 -15.06
N LEU A 184 8.77 11.81 -15.50
CA LEU A 184 8.79 10.76 -16.50
C LEU A 184 8.18 9.47 -15.96
N PRO A 185 7.48 8.69 -16.79
CA PRO A 185 6.78 7.47 -16.34
C PRO A 185 7.70 6.29 -16.01
N SER A 186 8.98 6.40 -16.36
CA SER A 186 9.98 5.38 -16.06
C SER A 186 11.27 6.05 -15.59
N PRO A 187 11.78 5.70 -14.42
CA PRO A 187 13.08 6.19 -13.96
C PRO A 187 14.20 5.61 -14.84
N ASP A 188 15.26 6.37 -15.04
CA ASP A 188 16.40 5.99 -15.89
C ASP A 188 17.22 4.82 -15.32
N GLY A 189 17.00 4.42 -14.11
CA GLY A 189 17.67 3.27 -13.51
C GLY A 189 16.97 2.83 -12.23
N VAL A 190 16.99 1.53 -12.02
CA VAL A 190 16.55 0.91 -10.77
C VAL A 190 17.66 0.00 -10.31
N ASN A 191 18.27 0.31 -9.19
CA ASN A 191 19.23 -0.56 -8.55
C ASN A 191 18.52 -1.43 -7.53
N GLY A 192 18.61 -2.74 -7.73
CA GLY A 192 18.19 -3.71 -6.73
C GLY A 192 19.13 -3.65 -5.54
N VAL A 193 18.58 -3.65 -4.36
CA VAL A 193 19.34 -3.84 -3.13
C VAL A 193 19.52 -5.34 -2.91
N ARG A 194 20.62 -5.74 -2.34
CA ARG A 194 20.85 -7.13 -1.90
C ARG A 194 20.93 -7.14 -0.38
N ILE A 195 20.36 -8.16 0.23
CA ILE A 195 20.61 -8.44 1.64
C ILE A 195 22.03 -9.00 1.72
N THR A 196 22.95 -8.18 2.12
CA THR A 196 24.36 -8.55 2.27
C THR A 196 24.94 -7.79 3.46
N ASP A 197 25.99 -8.30 4.02
CA ASP A 197 26.75 -7.56 4.99
C ASP A 197 27.34 -6.30 4.33
N LEU A 198 27.02 -5.15 4.87
CA LEU A 198 27.49 -3.84 4.41
C LEU A 198 28.62 -3.28 5.30
N GLY A 199 29.12 -4.09 6.26
CA GLY A 199 30.08 -3.70 7.27
C GLY A 199 29.47 -2.73 8.29
N ASP A 200 30.31 -2.09 9.10
CA ASP A 200 29.86 -1.29 10.25
C ASP A 200 29.37 0.13 9.89
N ASN A 201 29.29 0.45 8.61
CA ASN A 201 28.92 1.81 8.18
C ASN A 201 27.40 2.00 8.20
N LYS A 202 26.90 2.63 9.24
CA LYS A 202 25.47 2.94 9.44
C LYS A 202 24.84 3.64 8.24
N GLU A 203 25.54 4.53 7.54
CA GLU A 203 24.99 5.28 6.41
C GLU A 203 24.63 4.38 5.23
N LYS A 204 25.33 3.27 5.04
CA LYS A 204 24.97 2.27 4.05
C LYS A 204 23.64 1.62 4.39
N TYR A 205 23.44 1.24 5.66
CA TYR A 205 22.17 0.64 6.11
C TYR A 205 21.01 1.64 6.00
N ARG A 206 21.22 2.89 6.42
CA ARG A 206 20.21 3.95 6.25
C ARG A 206 19.78 4.13 4.80
N TRP A 207 20.70 3.99 3.87
CA TRP A 207 20.41 4.13 2.43
C TRP A 207 19.64 2.93 1.85
N PHE A 208 20.00 1.72 2.27
CA PHE A 208 19.44 0.49 1.68
C PHE A 208 18.22 -0.05 2.42
N PHE A 209 18.08 0.22 3.70
CA PHE A 209 17.03 -0.31 4.54
C PHE A 209 16.18 0.82 5.13
N LEU A 210 14.94 0.92 4.64
CA LEU A 210 14.02 1.94 5.10
C LEU A 210 13.37 1.50 6.41
N LYS A 211 13.61 2.23 7.50
CA LYS A 211 12.86 2.04 8.75
C LYS A 211 11.36 2.27 8.56
N LYS A 212 10.56 1.32 8.96
CA LYS A 212 9.07 1.38 8.85
C LYS A 212 8.42 1.87 10.13
N ASN A 213 9.01 1.58 11.28
CA ASN A 213 8.64 2.11 12.60
C ASN A 213 9.85 2.76 13.26
N ASN A 214 9.69 3.34 14.44
CA ASN A 214 10.75 3.99 15.23
C ASN A 214 11.64 4.93 14.41
N ARG A 215 11.03 5.65 13.47
CA ARG A 215 11.75 6.46 12.46
C ARG A 215 12.49 7.66 13.03
N ALA A 216 12.11 8.13 14.22
CA ALA A 216 12.79 9.22 14.91
C ALA A 216 14.14 8.78 15.49
N GLY A 217 14.30 7.49 15.74
CA GLY A 217 15.56 6.91 16.22
C GLY A 217 16.52 6.64 15.07
N ASP A 218 17.72 7.21 15.15
CA ASP A 218 18.81 7.00 14.18
C ASP A 218 19.73 5.85 14.60
N ASP A 219 19.14 4.79 15.09
CA ASP A 219 19.82 3.57 15.51
C ASP A 219 19.60 2.46 14.48
N PHE A 220 20.68 1.88 14.01
CA PHE A 220 20.73 0.76 13.07
C PHE A 220 21.61 -0.37 13.60
N SER A 221 21.99 -0.33 14.88
CA SER A 221 22.92 -1.29 15.48
C SER A 221 22.39 -2.73 15.41
N ASP A 222 21.12 -2.91 15.52
CA ASP A 222 20.46 -4.22 15.43
C ASP A 222 20.61 -4.88 14.05
N ILE A 223 20.40 -4.14 12.97
CA ILE A 223 20.57 -4.68 11.61
C ILE A 223 22.05 -4.76 11.19
N ILE A 224 22.92 -3.95 11.78
CA ILE A 224 24.39 -4.05 11.56
C ILE A 224 24.93 -5.32 12.22
N ALA A 225 24.41 -5.67 13.38
CA ALA A 225 24.83 -6.86 14.12
C ALA A 225 24.26 -8.18 13.57
N TYR A 226 23.25 -8.13 12.71
CA TYR A 226 22.59 -9.30 12.10
C TYR A 226 23.37 -9.84 10.89
#